data_5bc325cb2d4b87eed83aacb791d65d18
#
_entry.id   5bc325cb2d4b87eed83aacb791d65d18
#
_cell.length_a   1.000
_cell.length_b   1.000
_cell.length_c   1.000
_cell.angle_alpha   90.00
_cell.angle_beta   90.00
_cell.angle_gamma   90.00
#
_symmetry.space_group_name_H-M   'P 1'
#
loop_
_entity.id
_entity.type
_entity.pdbx_description
1 polymer ?
#
loop_
_entity_poly.entity_id
_entity_poly.type
_entity_poly.pdbx_seq_one_letter_code
_entity_poly.pdbx_strand_id
1 'polypeptide(L)'
;AMCRIVYHEVGKMSGSEWDKPIVYVADCVANQYVAAKYTKNAMWRSYYARYKNVQDIIYRSGGFMSSAQLSRDGANYSNVSRRVKQAVFGAVYGKTHLNGIANDYNVYFWCNRSYKTNSSKIAYSFKIPWGYFNVWRTYWG
;
A
#
# COMPACT_ATOMS: atom_id res chain seq x y z
N ALA A 1 -2.92 -5.71 -10.25
CA ALA A 1 -3.76 -4.95 -9.32
C ALA A 1 -2.92 -4.14 -8.33
N MET A 2 -2.09 -4.79 -7.51
CA MET A 2 -1.30 -4.12 -6.47
C MET A 2 -0.40 -3.01 -7.01
N CYS A 3 0.33 -3.25 -8.10
CA CYS A 3 1.20 -2.24 -8.71
C CYS A 3 0.44 -0.98 -9.11
N ARG A 4 -0.76 -1.12 -9.63
CA ARG A 4 -1.59 0.02 -10.06
C ARG A 4 -2.01 0.88 -8.87
N ILE A 5 -2.41 0.25 -7.75
CA ILE A 5 -2.76 0.95 -6.52
C ILE A 5 -1.55 1.71 -5.95
N VAL A 6 -0.43 1.04 -5.80
CA VAL A 6 0.79 1.66 -5.25
C VAL A 6 1.25 2.83 -6.13
N TYR A 7 1.23 2.65 -7.45
CA TYR A 7 1.60 3.70 -8.38
C TYR A 7 0.67 4.92 -8.26
N HIS A 8 -0.63 4.69 -8.18
CA HIS A 8 -1.62 5.75 -7.99
C HIS A 8 -1.40 6.53 -6.68
N GLU A 9 -1.15 5.81 -5.59
CA GLU A 9 -1.06 6.43 -4.26
C GLU A 9 0.24 7.21 -4.05
N VAL A 10 1.39 6.67 -4.43
CA VAL A 10 2.71 7.26 -4.15
C VAL A 10 3.70 7.15 -5.29
N GLY A 11 3.44 6.32 -6.28
CA GLY A 11 4.44 5.95 -7.28
C GLY A 11 4.71 7.00 -8.36
N LYS A 12 3.85 8.00 -8.48
CA LYS A 12 4.01 9.09 -9.45
C LYS A 12 5.02 10.16 -9.00
N MET A 13 5.38 10.16 -7.73
CA MET A 13 6.34 11.11 -7.17
C MET A 13 7.75 10.75 -7.62
N SER A 14 8.54 11.77 -7.98
CA SER A 14 9.95 11.62 -8.31
C SER A 14 10.82 11.82 -7.08
N GLY A 15 12.02 11.23 -7.10
CA GLY A 15 12.99 11.38 -6.03
C GLY A 15 13.11 10.16 -5.14
N SER A 16 14.30 9.95 -4.59
CA SER A 16 14.62 8.81 -3.73
C SER A 16 13.98 8.90 -2.35
N GLU A 17 13.57 10.08 -1.92
CA GLU A 17 12.84 10.28 -0.66
C GLU A 17 11.49 9.57 -0.64
N TRP A 18 10.97 9.19 -1.79
CA TRP A 18 9.72 8.45 -1.91
C TRP A 18 9.91 6.92 -1.92
N ASP A 19 11.15 6.43 -1.90
CA ASP A 19 11.41 4.98 -1.90
C ASP A 19 10.80 4.28 -0.68
N LYS A 20 10.98 4.83 0.53
CA LYS A 20 10.37 4.28 1.74
C LYS A 20 8.84 4.31 1.71
N PRO A 21 8.19 5.44 1.42
CA PRO A 21 6.73 5.45 1.22
C PRO A 21 6.25 4.41 0.20
N ILE A 22 6.93 4.26 -0.93
CA ILE A 22 6.58 3.28 -1.96
C ILE A 22 6.67 1.85 -1.41
N VAL A 23 7.76 1.50 -0.72
CA VAL A 23 7.94 0.16 -0.13
C VAL A 23 6.84 -0.12 0.90
N TYR A 24 6.58 0.81 1.80
CA TYR A 24 5.61 0.57 2.88
C TYR A 24 4.17 0.61 2.42
N VAL A 25 3.82 1.39 1.39
CA VAL A 25 2.49 1.30 0.77
C VAL A 25 2.32 -0.04 0.07
N ALA A 26 3.34 -0.52 -0.64
CA ALA A 26 3.32 -1.85 -1.24
C ALA A 26 3.13 -2.94 -0.16
N ASP A 27 3.83 -2.82 0.97
CA ASP A 27 3.67 -3.72 2.10
C ASP A 27 2.25 -3.67 2.68
N CYS A 28 1.67 -2.48 2.85
CA CYS A 28 0.29 -2.33 3.33
C CYS A 28 -0.70 -3.05 2.40
N VAL A 29 -0.58 -2.85 1.10
CA VAL A 29 -1.47 -3.49 0.12
C VAL A 29 -1.33 -5.01 0.16
N ALA A 30 -0.11 -5.51 0.16
CA ALA A 30 0.17 -6.95 0.23
C ALA A 30 -0.31 -7.55 1.57
N ASN A 31 -0.04 -6.87 2.69
CA ASN A 31 -0.45 -7.34 4.01
C ASN A 31 -1.97 -7.37 4.18
N GLN A 32 -2.69 -6.38 3.64
CA GLN A 32 -4.15 -6.40 3.64
C GLN A 32 -4.69 -7.61 2.86
N TYR A 33 -4.12 -7.91 1.70
CA TYR A 33 -4.51 -9.09 0.93
C TYR A 33 -4.25 -10.38 1.70
N VAL A 34 -3.07 -10.54 2.27
CA VAL A 34 -2.70 -11.72 3.07
C VAL A 34 -3.61 -11.85 4.29
N ALA A 35 -3.87 -10.76 4.98
CA ALA A 35 -4.76 -10.75 6.14
C ALA A 35 -6.19 -11.18 5.75
N ALA A 36 -6.71 -10.66 4.65
CA ALA A 36 -8.04 -11.02 4.15
C ALA A 36 -8.13 -12.51 3.79
N LYS A 37 -7.07 -13.07 3.20
CA LYS A 37 -7.06 -14.45 2.70
C LYS A 37 -6.77 -15.49 3.79
N TYR A 38 -5.87 -15.19 4.72
CA TYR A 38 -5.29 -16.21 5.59
C TYR A 38 -5.56 -16.00 7.09
N THR A 39 -6.03 -14.83 7.52
CA THR A 39 -6.22 -14.60 8.96
C THR A 39 -7.65 -14.87 9.40
N LYS A 40 -7.80 -15.12 10.72
CA LYS A 40 -9.10 -15.24 11.39
C LYS A 40 -9.58 -13.90 11.94
N ASN A 41 -8.85 -12.80 11.69
CA ASN A 41 -9.25 -11.47 12.13
C ASN A 41 -10.58 -11.08 11.48
N ALA A 42 -11.57 -10.70 12.30
CA ALA A 42 -12.93 -10.43 11.84
C ALA A 42 -12.99 -9.32 10.78
N MET A 43 -12.15 -8.30 10.91
CA MET A 43 -12.10 -7.19 9.94
C MET A 43 -11.72 -7.68 8.52
N TRP A 44 -10.71 -8.56 8.43
CA TRP A 44 -10.19 -9.01 7.14
C TRP A 44 -10.93 -10.24 6.61
N ARG A 45 -11.40 -11.10 7.51
CA ARG A 45 -12.07 -12.36 7.14
C ARG A 45 -13.35 -12.13 6.34
N SER A 46 -14.07 -11.06 6.61
CA SER A 46 -15.27 -10.72 5.84
C SER A 46 -14.95 -10.41 4.38
N TYR A 47 -13.79 -9.84 4.11
CA TYR A 47 -13.35 -9.59 2.73
C TYR A 47 -13.03 -10.90 2.00
N TYR A 48 -12.36 -11.84 2.66
CA TYR A 48 -12.06 -13.12 2.04
C TYR A 48 -13.31 -13.96 1.79
N ALA A 49 -14.26 -13.94 2.70
CA ALA A 49 -15.53 -14.66 2.52
C ALA A 49 -16.26 -14.16 1.25
N ARG A 50 -16.11 -12.88 0.92
CA ARG A 50 -16.79 -12.24 -0.22
C ARG A 50 -15.92 -12.21 -1.49
N TYR A 51 -14.61 -12.04 -1.35
CA TYR A 51 -13.67 -11.85 -2.45
C TYR A 51 -12.57 -12.92 -2.39
N LYS A 52 -12.52 -13.79 -3.39
CA LYS A 52 -11.69 -15.01 -3.38
C LYS A 52 -10.31 -14.84 -4.01
N ASN A 53 -10.11 -13.83 -4.85
CA ASN A 53 -8.84 -13.63 -5.55
C ASN A 53 -8.28 -12.23 -5.29
N VAL A 54 -6.98 -12.05 -5.62
CA VAL A 54 -6.28 -10.80 -5.34
C VAL A 54 -6.92 -9.60 -6.03
N GLN A 55 -7.40 -9.76 -7.24
CA GLN A 55 -8.01 -8.65 -7.98
C GLN A 55 -9.31 -8.20 -7.34
N ASP A 56 -10.16 -9.13 -6.94
CA ASP A 56 -11.43 -8.80 -6.29
C ASP A 56 -11.21 -8.15 -4.92
N ILE A 57 -10.23 -8.60 -4.15
CA ILE A 57 -9.91 -8.00 -2.85
C ILE A 57 -9.36 -6.59 -3.03
N ILE A 58 -8.47 -6.38 -3.99
CA ILE A 58 -7.84 -5.07 -4.23
C ILE A 58 -8.86 -4.05 -4.78
N TYR A 59 -9.71 -4.46 -5.71
CA TYR A 59 -10.69 -3.57 -6.34
C TYR A 59 -12.06 -3.56 -5.65
N ARG A 60 -12.17 -4.13 -4.47
CA ARG A 60 -13.46 -4.23 -3.76
C ARG A 60 -14.07 -2.86 -3.47
N SER A 61 -15.41 -2.83 -3.41
CA SER A 61 -16.15 -1.64 -2.96
C SER A 61 -15.79 -1.30 -1.51
N GLY A 62 -15.52 -0.02 -1.25
CA GLY A 62 -15.08 0.45 0.07
C GLY A 62 -13.62 0.13 0.42
N GLY A 63 -12.88 -0.49 -0.51
CA GLY A 63 -11.44 -0.74 -0.34
C GLY A 63 -10.60 0.31 -1.06
N PHE A 64 -9.70 -0.18 -1.94
CA PHE A 64 -8.92 0.70 -2.80
C PHE A 64 -9.77 1.19 -3.98
N MET A 65 -9.15 1.96 -4.86
CA MET A 65 -9.81 2.49 -6.05
C MET A 65 -10.13 1.36 -7.05
N SER A 66 -11.24 1.49 -7.79
CA SER A 66 -11.61 0.52 -8.82
C SER A 66 -10.65 0.54 -10.00
N SER A 67 -10.62 -0.58 -10.76
CA SER A 67 -9.80 -0.68 -11.96
C SER A 67 -10.14 0.41 -12.99
N ALA A 68 -11.42 0.72 -13.18
CA ALA A 68 -11.86 1.75 -14.11
C ALA A 68 -11.37 3.15 -13.69
N GLN A 69 -11.44 3.48 -12.41
CA GLN A 69 -10.96 4.76 -11.90
C GLN A 69 -9.44 4.89 -12.03
N LEU A 70 -8.71 3.83 -11.75
CA LEU A 70 -7.25 3.80 -11.93
C LEU A 70 -6.86 4.05 -13.39
N SER A 71 -7.61 3.49 -14.35
CA SER A 71 -7.38 3.74 -15.77
C SER A 71 -7.61 5.20 -16.14
N ARG A 72 -8.70 5.81 -15.64
CA ARG A 72 -8.97 7.24 -15.86
C ARG A 72 -7.87 8.14 -15.29
N ASP A 73 -7.28 7.75 -14.16
CA ASP A 73 -6.22 8.51 -13.49
C ASP A 73 -4.82 8.18 -14.04
N GLY A 74 -4.72 7.42 -15.12
CA GLY A 74 -3.46 7.07 -15.76
C GLY A 74 -2.63 6.02 -15.03
N ALA A 75 -3.24 5.25 -14.14
CA ALA A 75 -2.56 4.19 -13.38
C ALA A 75 -2.76 2.80 -14.01
N ASN A 76 -2.57 2.70 -15.32
CA ASN A 76 -2.51 1.41 -16.02
C ASN A 76 -1.17 0.72 -15.73
N TYR A 77 -1.15 -0.61 -15.78
CA TYR A 77 0.07 -1.37 -15.52
C TYR A 77 1.22 -0.96 -16.45
N SER A 78 0.93 -0.63 -17.71
CA SER A 78 1.92 -0.15 -18.67
C SER A 78 2.62 1.16 -18.23
N ASN A 79 1.97 1.97 -17.40
CA ASN A 79 2.51 3.23 -16.89
C ASN A 79 3.26 3.07 -15.57
N VAL A 80 3.11 1.93 -14.90
CA VAL A 80 3.72 1.70 -13.57
C VAL A 80 5.24 1.68 -13.69
N SER A 81 5.91 2.47 -12.88
CA SER A 81 7.37 2.57 -12.88
C SER A 81 8.03 1.28 -12.41
N ARG A 82 9.30 1.10 -12.83
CA ARG A 82 10.10 -0.05 -12.42
C ARG A 82 10.24 -0.16 -10.90
N ARG A 83 10.48 0.96 -10.20
CA ARG A 83 10.66 0.93 -8.75
C ARG A 83 9.39 0.52 -8.01
N VAL A 84 8.22 0.91 -8.50
CA VAL A 84 6.94 0.45 -7.93
C VAL A 84 6.78 -1.06 -8.13
N LYS A 85 7.06 -1.58 -9.32
CA LYS A 85 7.03 -3.02 -9.58
C LYS A 85 7.99 -3.76 -8.67
N GLN A 86 9.20 -3.25 -8.49
CA GLN A 86 10.22 -3.83 -7.62
C GLN A 86 9.75 -3.86 -6.16
N ALA A 87 9.15 -2.78 -5.66
CA ALA A 87 8.61 -2.72 -4.31
C ALA A 87 7.48 -3.72 -4.10
N VAL A 88 6.55 -3.83 -5.04
CA VAL A 88 5.43 -4.78 -4.97
C VAL A 88 5.93 -6.22 -5.02
N PHE A 89 6.87 -6.54 -5.91
CA PHE A 89 7.49 -7.87 -5.95
C PHE A 89 8.19 -8.21 -4.63
N GLY A 90 8.90 -7.25 -4.03
CA GLY A 90 9.50 -7.41 -2.72
C GLY A 90 8.47 -7.70 -1.63
N ALA A 91 7.36 -6.96 -1.63
CA ALA A 91 6.28 -7.13 -0.66
C ALA A 91 5.61 -8.51 -0.78
N VAL A 92 5.41 -9.01 -2.00
CA VAL A 92 4.70 -10.26 -2.26
C VAL A 92 5.62 -11.47 -2.11
N TYR A 93 6.84 -11.40 -2.61
CA TYR A 93 7.75 -12.56 -2.71
C TYR A 93 8.92 -12.51 -1.75
N GLY A 94 9.18 -11.38 -1.10
CA GLY A 94 10.31 -11.22 -0.17
C GLY A 94 11.69 -11.33 -0.82
N LYS A 95 11.80 -11.16 -2.13
CA LYS A 95 13.02 -11.41 -2.89
C LYS A 95 13.80 -10.17 -3.28
N THR A 96 13.12 -9.04 -3.37
CA THR A 96 13.73 -7.80 -3.88
C THR A 96 13.35 -6.66 -2.96
N HIS A 97 14.37 -5.90 -2.53
CA HIS A 97 14.19 -4.70 -1.71
C HIS A 97 14.63 -3.47 -2.51
N LEU A 98 13.75 -2.51 -2.65
CA LEU A 98 14.08 -1.23 -3.29
C LEU A 98 15.13 -0.51 -2.43
N ASN A 99 16.31 -0.27 -3.00
CA ASN A 99 17.44 0.41 -2.34
C ASN A 99 17.75 -0.12 -0.92
N GLY A 100 17.64 -1.45 -0.73
CA GLY A 100 17.94 -2.09 0.53
C GLY A 100 16.90 -1.89 1.63
N ILE A 101 15.76 -1.30 1.33
CA ILE A 101 14.68 -1.10 2.31
C ILE A 101 13.98 -2.43 2.53
N ALA A 102 14.04 -2.95 3.75
CA ALA A 102 13.39 -4.21 4.12
C ALA A 102 11.87 -4.04 4.20
N ASN A 103 11.13 -5.07 3.79
CA ASN A 103 9.70 -5.10 3.92
C ASN A 103 9.27 -5.17 5.39
N ASP A 104 8.11 -4.59 5.71
CA ASP A 104 7.46 -4.68 7.01
C ASP A 104 6.14 -5.44 6.86
N TYR A 105 6.02 -6.61 7.50
CA TYR A 105 4.85 -7.47 7.40
C TYR A 105 3.74 -7.11 8.39
N ASN A 106 3.90 -6.00 9.12
CA ASN A 106 2.96 -5.57 10.15
C ASN A 106 2.55 -4.09 9.97
N VAL A 107 2.34 -3.67 8.74
CA VAL A 107 1.77 -2.36 8.39
C VAL A 107 0.57 -2.59 7.46
N TYR A 108 -0.49 -1.79 7.61
CA TYR A 108 -1.76 -2.04 6.93
C TYR A 108 -2.38 -0.80 6.31
N PHE A 109 -2.11 0.41 6.83
CA PHE A 109 -2.76 1.64 6.41
C PHE A 109 -1.76 2.77 6.23
N TRP A 110 -2.11 3.73 5.39
CA TRP A 110 -1.34 4.97 5.22
C TRP A 110 -2.28 6.16 5.09
N CYS A 111 -1.81 7.33 5.49
CA CYS A 111 -2.51 8.58 5.24
C CYS A 111 -1.56 9.78 5.29
N ASN A 112 -1.93 10.84 4.60
CA ASN A 112 -1.25 12.11 4.66
C ASN A 112 -1.96 13.03 5.64
N ARG A 113 -1.18 13.82 6.41
CA ARG A 113 -1.69 14.88 7.27
C ARG A 113 -0.81 16.10 7.17
N SER A 114 -1.40 17.30 7.29
CA SER A 114 -0.66 18.56 7.29
C SER A 114 0.14 18.78 8.58
N TYR A 115 -0.13 18.02 9.63
CA TYR A 115 0.50 18.15 10.94
C TYR A 115 1.09 16.82 11.39
N LYS A 116 2.10 16.89 12.25
CA LYS A 116 2.71 15.69 12.85
C LYS A 116 1.74 15.03 13.82
N THR A 117 1.55 13.73 13.67
CA THR A 117 0.68 12.93 14.54
C THR A 117 1.54 12.05 15.44
N ASN A 118 1.29 12.11 16.75
CA ASN A 118 1.88 11.20 17.72
C ASN A 118 0.87 10.11 18.06
N SER A 119 1.24 8.86 17.77
CA SER A 119 0.41 7.69 18.09
C SER A 119 1.30 6.45 18.13
N SER A 120 1.07 5.58 19.11
CA SER A 120 1.74 4.28 19.17
C SER A 120 1.35 3.33 18.02
N LYS A 121 0.26 3.64 17.29
CA LYS A 121 -0.18 2.88 16.14
C LYS A 121 0.61 3.20 14.86
N ILE A 122 1.37 4.30 14.83
CA ILE A 122 2.20 4.69 13.70
C ILE A 122 3.49 3.89 13.73
N ALA A 123 3.78 3.21 12.60
CA ALA A 123 5.04 2.51 12.41
C ALA A 123 6.12 3.44 11.87
N TYR A 124 5.75 4.28 10.87
CA TYR A 124 6.66 5.19 10.19
C TYR A 124 5.96 6.51 9.90
N SER A 125 6.72 7.60 10.00
CA SER A 125 6.24 8.94 9.65
C SER A 125 7.32 9.64 8.84
N PHE A 126 6.98 10.10 7.65
CA PHE A 126 7.92 10.77 6.74
C PHE A 126 7.46 12.20 6.49
N LYS A 127 8.39 13.15 6.64
CA LYS A 127 8.11 14.54 6.26
C LYS A 127 8.06 14.64 4.73
N ILE A 128 6.99 15.26 4.23
CA ILE A 128 6.76 15.53 2.80
C ILE A 128 6.48 17.04 2.61
N PRO A 129 6.56 17.59 1.38
CA PRO A 129 6.40 19.03 1.17
C PRO A 129 5.10 19.62 1.74
N TRP A 130 4.00 18.86 1.75
CA TRP A 130 2.69 19.33 2.24
C TRP A 130 2.30 18.78 3.61
N GLY A 131 3.24 18.21 4.38
CA GLY A 131 2.98 17.69 5.71
C GLY A 131 3.72 16.42 6.03
N TYR A 132 2.98 15.37 6.43
CA TYR A 132 3.54 14.10 6.86
C TYR A 132 2.83 12.95 6.21
N PHE A 133 3.60 11.96 5.74
CA PHE A 133 3.11 10.68 5.25
C PHE A 133 3.28 9.64 6.35
N ASN A 134 2.16 9.13 6.86
CA ASN A 134 2.15 8.19 7.98
C ASN A 134 1.78 6.78 7.52
N VAL A 135 2.50 5.79 8.05
CA VAL A 135 2.23 4.36 7.83
C VAL A 135 1.83 3.76 9.18
N TRP A 136 0.71 3.07 9.22
CA TRP A 136 0.04 2.63 10.43
C TRP A 136 -0.01 1.11 10.54
N ARG A 137 0.16 0.59 11.77
CA ARG A 137 0.00 -0.84 12.07
C ARG A 137 -1.46 -1.25 12.25
N THR A 138 -2.32 -0.31 12.63
CA THR A 138 -3.76 -0.52 12.77
C THR A 138 -4.49 0.68 12.21
N TYR A 139 -5.83 0.57 12.07
CA TYR A 139 -6.63 1.69 11.60
C TYR A 139 -6.51 2.89 12.53
N TRP A 140 -6.35 4.10 11.96
CA TRP A 140 -6.09 5.33 12.71
C TRP A 140 -7.35 6.01 13.27
N GLY A 141 -8.50 5.67 12.73
CA GLY A 141 -9.79 6.28 13.06
C GLY A 141 -10.58 5.63 14.16
#